data_6380cb8bba546ada2cc95f88625d4abc
#
_entry.id   6380cb8bba546ada2cc95f88625d4abc
#
_cell.length_a   1.000
_cell.length_b   1.000
_cell.length_c   1.000
_cell.angle_alpha   90.00
_cell.angle_beta   90.00
_cell.angle_gamma   90.00
#
_symmetry.space_group_name_H-M   'P 1'
#
loop_
_entity.id
_entity.type
_entity.pdbx_description
1 polymer ?
#
loop_
_entity_poly.entity_id
_entity_poly.type
_entity_poly.pdbx_seq_one_letter_code
_entity_poly.pdbx_strand_id
1 'polypeptide(L)'
;YVEDFLVEHSYTWSQYVLEINEYFAFESNIKDIYTLTVNFLVGRFSDNYHWTYLIYAAVFGFFYIKSLKIFLRHNKVSNNIVFYVLLFMFCYSNPIYNINGVRFWTAAWIGVYVALNFFVEKDYKKIVLLLLMPLIHGASVVWVAIMAIALLLSRFQSVTIVLFIASSFVSTVSFLNVLNDYSFLLPQFMQNQIWSYTESEMALERMSGVSEYGAAYADFLIALPGYFHILLSFLLIINRRKINRNPHAGHLLTIMLALAAITNFLSGIPSMEFQKGSW
;
A
#
# COMPACT_ATOMS: atom_id res chain seq x y z
N TYR A 1 5.53 1.52 18.21
CA TYR A 1 5.15 0.10 18.50
C TYR A 1 5.50 -0.33 19.92
N VAL A 2 6.73 -0.03 20.42
CA VAL A 2 7.11 -0.41 21.79
C VAL A 2 6.29 0.40 22.81
N GLU A 3 6.15 1.68 22.60
CA GLU A 3 5.32 2.55 23.42
C GLU A 3 3.86 2.13 23.42
N ASP A 4 3.30 1.84 22.23
CA ASP A 4 1.93 1.33 22.11
C ASP A 4 1.78 -0.01 22.88
N PHE A 5 2.76 -0.91 22.76
CA PHE A 5 2.76 -2.18 23.50
C PHE A 5 2.77 -1.99 25.00
N LEU A 6 3.63 -1.08 25.53
CA LEU A 6 3.75 -0.83 26.99
C LEU A 6 2.44 -0.34 27.61
N VAL A 7 1.56 0.25 26.84
CA VAL A 7 0.23 0.67 27.29
C VAL A 7 -0.80 -0.45 27.07
N GLU A 8 -0.92 -0.95 25.85
CA GLU A 8 -2.01 -1.82 25.42
C GLU A 8 -1.91 -3.26 25.98
N HIS A 9 -0.67 -3.77 26.26
CA HIS A 9 -0.49 -5.11 26.84
C HIS A 9 -1.11 -5.23 28.25
N SER A 10 -1.19 -4.12 28.98
CA SER A 10 -1.74 -4.07 30.35
C SER A 10 -3.26 -3.89 30.40
N TYR A 11 -3.92 -3.66 29.26
CA TYR A 11 -5.36 -3.45 29.21
C TYR A 11 -6.13 -4.63 29.81
N THR A 12 -7.16 -4.29 30.59
CA THR A 12 -8.20 -5.25 30.96
C THR A 12 -9.09 -5.58 29.77
N TRP A 13 -9.84 -6.67 29.86
CA TRP A 13 -10.79 -7.02 28.79
C TRP A 13 -11.81 -5.89 28.54
N SER A 14 -12.27 -5.22 29.62
CA SER A 14 -13.22 -4.11 29.49
C SER A 14 -12.63 -2.91 28.77
N GLN A 15 -11.38 -2.58 29.04
CA GLN A 15 -10.66 -1.50 28.33
C GLN A 15 -10.46 -1.84 26.87
N TYR A 16 -10.03 -3.07 26.56
CA TYR A 16 -9.88 -3.53 25.16
C TYR A 16 -11.18 -3.41 24.38
N VAL A 17 -12.32 -3.88 24.96
CA VAL A 17 -13.63 -3.79 24.31
C VAL A 17 -14.08 -2.34 24.14
N LEU A 18 -13.81 -1.49 25.13
CA LEU A 18 -14.11 -0.05 25.05
C LEU A 18 -13.39 0.59 23.87
N GLU A 19 -12.08 0.39 23.76
CA GLU A 19 -11.25 0.92 22.66
C GLU A 19 -11.71 0.43 21.28
N ILE A 20 -12.11 -0.84 21.17
CA ILE A 20 -12.70 -1.39 19.94
C ILE A 20 -14.01 -0.67 19.58
N ASN A 21 -14.89 -0.43 20.56
CA ASN A 21 -16.14 0.27 20.33
C ASN A 21 -15.90 1.73 19.91
N GLU A 22 -14.99 2.43 20.59
CA GLU A 22 -14.61 3.81 20.25
C GLU A 22 -13.99 3.89 18.85
N TYR A 23 -13.19 2.90 18.46
CA TYR A 23 -12.62 2.83 17.11
C TYR A 23 -13.75 2.74 16.04
N PHE A 24 -14.74 1.87 16.23
CA PHE A 24 -15.87 1.77 15.29
C PHE A 24 -16.83 2.97 15.36
N ALA A 25 -16.86 3.68 16.50
CA ALA A 25 -17.57 4.96 16.63
C ALA A 25 -16.82 6.14 16.01
N PHE A 26 -15.56 5.93 15.56
CA PHE A 26 -14.64 6.96 15.06
C PHE A 26 -14.24 8.01 16.11
N GLU A 27 -14.28 7.64 17.38
CA GLU A 27 -13.93 8.48 18.54
C GLU A 27 -12.56 8.14 19.11
N SER A 28 -11.97 7.02 18.72
CA SER A 28 -10.68 6.54 19.23
C SER A 28 -9.50 7.23 18.56
N ASN A 29 -8.42 7.38 19.33
CA ASN A 29 -7.11 7.80 18.84
C ASN A 29 -6.24 6.63 18.35
N ILE A 30 -6.75 5.40 18.38
CA ILE A 30 -6.02 4.20 17.96
C ILE A 30 -5.84 4.23 16.45
N LYS A 31 -4.63 3.90 15.98
CA LYS A 31 -4.29 3.90 14.56
C LYS A 31 -4.94 2.76 13.79
N ASP A 32 -5.08 1.59 14.43
CA ASP A 32 -5.70 0.39 13.85
C ASP A 32 -5.99 -0.67 14.93
N ILE A 33 -6.99 -1.51 14.67
CA ILE A 33 -7.39 -2.60 15.56
C ILE A 33 -6.33 -3.70 15.63
N TYR A 34 -5.57 -3.89 14.56
CA TYR A 34 -4.60 -4.98 14.45
C TYR A 34 -3.50 -4.86 15.50
N THR A 35 -2.89 -3.68 15.63
CA THR A 35 -1.86 -3.43 16.64
C THR A 35 -2.42 -3.61 18.04
N LEU A 36 -3.54 -2.95 18.35
CA LEU A 36 -4.23 -3.09 19.63
C LEU A 36 -4.49 -4.55 19.98
N THR A 37 -5.07 -5.31 19.04
CA THR A 37 -5.42 -6.71 19.30
C THR A 37 -4.21 -7.58 19.54
N VAL A 38 -3.14 -7.42 18.74
CA VAL A 38 -1.92 -8.21 18.90
C VAL A 38 -1.24 -7.88 20.22
N ASN A 39 -1.11 -6.60 20.58
CA ASN A 39 -0.50 -6.16 21.82
C ASN A 39 -1.28 -6.65 23.06
N PHE A 40 -2.61 -6.50 23.01
CA PHE A 40 -3.50 -7.02 24.06
C PHE A 40 -3.36 -8.54 24.23
N LEU A 41 -3.36 -9.31 23.15
CA LEU A 41 -3.23 -10.78 23.21
C LEU A 41 -1.87 -11.20 23.73
N VAL A 42 -0.78 -10.57 23.26
CA VAL A 42 0.58 -10.85 23.75
C VAL A 42 0.66 -10.57 25.25
N GLY A 43 0.10 -9.47 25.72
CA GLY A 43 0.08 -9.11 27.15
C GLY A 43 -0.63 -10.14 28.06
N ARG A 44 -1.41 -11.09 27.49
CA ARG A 44 -2.02 -12.18 28.28
C ARG A 44 -1.03 -13.28 28.66
N PHE A 45 0.11 -13.36 27.97
CA PHE A 45 1.07 -14.44 28.22
C PHE A 45 2.53 -13.95 28.37
N SER A 46 2.84 -12.70 27.99
CA SER A 46 4.22 -12.19 28.06
C SER A 46 4.27 -10.67 28.09
N ASP A 47 5.16 -10.13 28.90
CA ASP A 47 5.51 -8.70 28.92
C ASP A 47 6.58 -8.34 27.88
N ASN A 48 7.01 -9.30 27.08
CA ASN A 48 8.05 -9.12 26.08
C ASN A 48 7.45 -8.75 24.70
N TYR A 49 7.64 -7.52 24.28
CA TYR A 49 7.15 -6.98 23.01
C TYR A 49 7.71 -7.70 21.75
N HIS A 50 8.78 -8.47 21.86
CA HIS A 50 9.31 -9.25 20.73
C HIS A 50 8.31 -10.28 20.20
N TRP A 51 7.38 -10.76 21.03
CA TRP A 51 6.30 -11.65 20.60
C TRP A 51 5.34 -10.93 19.64
N THR A 52 5.10 -9.65 19.84
CA THR A 52 4.30 -8.83 18.91
C THR A 52 4.93 -8.81 17.52
N TYR A 53 6.25 -8.59 17.45
CA TYR A 53 6.96 -8.63 16.16
C TYR A 53 6.93 -10.01 15.51
N LEU A 54 7.01 -11.07 16.30
CA LEU A 54 6.90 -12.44 15.79
C LEU A 54 5.52 -12.67 15.15
N ILE A 55 4.45 -12.22 15.80
CA ILE A 55 3.08 -12.35 15.26
C ILE A 55 2.95 -11.53 13.97
N TYR A 56 3.45 -10.28 13.94
CA TYR A 56 3.45 -9.47 12.73
C TYR A 56 4.20 -10.14 11.59
N ALA A 57 5.38 -10.67 11.85
CA ALA A 57 6.17 -11.38 10.86
C ALA A 57 5.49 -12.66 10.37
N ALA A 58 4.81 -13.39 11.25
CA ALA A 58 4.08 -14.60 10.89
C ALA A 58 2.87 -14.29 9.99
N VAL A 59 2.08 -13.28 10.32
CA VAL A 59 0.91 -12.88 9.52
C VAL A 59 1.35 -12.33 8.16
N PHE A 60 2.31 -11.42 8.13
CA PHE A 60 2.90 -10.92 6.90
C PHE A 60 3.45 -12.05 6.04
N GLY A 61 4.32 -12.89 6.62
CA GLY A 61 4.96 -14.01 5.93
C GLY A 61 3.96 -15.01 5.37
N PHE A 62 2.85 -15.26 6.07
CA PHE A 62 1.79 -16.14 5.59
C PHE A 62 1.22 -15.64 4.26
N PHE A 63 0.75 -14.40 4.18
CA PHE A 63 0.16 -13.85 2.97
C PHE A 63 1.19 -13.67 1.85
N TYR A 64 2.40 -13.23 2.19
CA TYR A 64 3.52 -13.10 1.27
C TYR A 64 3.85 -14.45 0.60
N ILE A 65 4.12 -15.49 1.39
CA ILE A 65 4.50 -16.83 0.89
C ILE A 65 3.36 -17.45 0.10
N LYS A 66 2.11 -17.31 0.56
CA LYS A 66 0.94 -17.84 -0.16
C LYS A 66 0.77 -17.15 -1.52
N SER A 67 0.94 -15.84 -1.60
CA SER A 67 0.89 -15.08 -2.84
C SER A 67 2.00 -15.51 -3.81
N LEU A 68 3.22 -15.61 -3.31
CA LEU A 68 4.37 -16.07 -4.09
C LEU A 68 4.16 -17.50 -4.61
N LYS A 69 3.61 -18.40 -3.79
CA LYS A 69 3.30 -19.77 -4.20
C LYS A 69 2.28 -19.84 -5.33
N ILE A 70 1.22 -19.02 -5.29
CA ILE A 70 0.24 -18.93 -6.38
C ILE A 70 0.92 -18.42 -7.64
N PHE A 71 1.69 -17.34 -7.53
CA PHE A 71 2.42 -16.75 -8.65
C PHE A 71 3.35 -17.75 -9.31
N LEU A 72 4.19 -18.46 -8.55
CA LEU A 72 5.14 -19.44 -9.07
C LEU A 72 4.45 -20.66 -9.70
N ARG A 73 3.32 -21.12 -9.13
CA ARG A 73 2.57 -22.26 -9.66
C ARG A 73 2.00 -22.00 -11.04
N HIS A 74 1.53 -20.78 -11.30
CA HIS A 74 0.90 -20.40 -12.57
C HIS A 74 1.88 -19.88 -13.61
N ASN A 75 3.07 -19.50 -13.20
CA ASN A 75 4.13 -19.15 -14.12
C ASN A 75 5.09 -20.34 -14.23
N LYS A 76 5.12 -20.98 -15.42
CA LYS A 76 6.16 -21.99 -15.69
C LYS A 76 7.51 -21.32 -15.42
N VAL A 77 8.18 -21.75 -14.35
CA VAL A 77 9.52 -21.27 -14.02
C VAL A 77 10.40 -21.49 -15.22
N SER A 78 10.66 -20.43 -15.97
CA SER A 78 11.59 -20.46 -17.09
C SER A 78 13.01 -20.54 -16.51
N ASN A 79 13.87 -21.36 -17.09
CA ASN A 79 15.30 -21.37 -16.78
C ASN A 79 16.01 -20.08 -17.26
N ASN A 80 15.26 -18.98 -17.36
CA ASN A 80 15.77 -17.69 -17.80
C ASN A 80 16.33 -16.94 -16.59
N ILE A 81 17.59 -16.57 -16.67
CA ILE A 81 18.28 -15.78 -15.62
C ILE A 81 17.52 -14.48 -15.29
N VAL A 82 16.88 -13.85 -16.27
CA VAL A 82 16.07 -12.63 -16.05
C VAL A 82 14.92 -12.89 -15.09
N PHE A 83 14.26 -14.06 -15.19
CA PHE A 83 13.19 -14.43 -14.26
C PHE A 83 13.71 -14.51 -12.82
N TYR A 84 14.86 -15.15 -12.60
CA TYR A 84 15.44 -15.29 -11.26
C TYR A 84 15.92 -13.94 -10.71
N VAL A 85 16.49 -13.09 -11.56
CA VAL A 85 16.90 -11.73 -11.15
C VAL A 85 15.68 -10.91 -10.74
N LEU A 86 14.59 -10.91 -11.53
CA LEU A 86 13.37 -10.20 -11.20
C LEU A 86 12.70 -10.76 -9.93
N LEU A 87 12.69 -12.09 -9.77
CA LEU A 87 12.18 -12.73 -8.56
C LEU A 87 13.01 -12.35 -7.33
N PHE A 88 14.32 -12.34 -7.45
CA PHE A 88 15.22 -11.90 -6.37
C PHE A 88 14.96 -10.42 -6.03
N MET A 89 14.91 -9.54 -7.01
CA MET A 89 14.62 -8.12 -6.80
C MET A 89 13.24 -7.92 -6.14
N PHE A 90 12.24 -8.67 -6.56
CA PHE A 90 10.91 -8.65 -5.97
C PHE A 90 10.94 -9.09 -4.50
N CYS A 91 11.63 -10.18 -4.17
CA CYS A 91 11.79 -10.65 -2.80
C CYS A 91 12.60 -9.66 -1.96
N TYR A 92 13.61 -9.03 -2.54
CA TYR A 92 14.46 -8.06 -1.85
C TYR A 92 13.77 -6.73 -1.61
N SER A 93 12.91 -6.27 -2.52
CA SER A 93 12.20 -4.99 -2.40
C SER A 93 11.18 -4.94 -1.25
N ASN A 94 10.79 -6.10 -0.72
CA ASN A 94 9.86 -6.21 0.41
C ASN A 94 10.51 -6.94 1.59
N PRO A 95 11.57 -6.39 2.18
CA PRO A 95 12.28 -7.06 3.24
C PRO A 95 11.44 -7.11 4.51
N ILE A 96 11.38 -8.30 5.11
CA ILE A 96 10.65 -8.56 6.35
C ILE A 96 11.16 -7.70 7.53
N TYR A 97 12.38 -7.19 7.43
CA TYR A 97 12.97 -6.33 8.46
C TYR A 97 12.48 -4.88 8.41
N ASN A 98 11.69 -4.48 7.41
CA ASN A 98 11.06 -3.17 7.40
C ASN A 98 9.85 -3.12 8.34
N ILE A 99 10.12 -3.25 9.63
CA ILE A 99 9.12 -3.31 10.70
C ILE A 99 8.25 -2.06 10.75
N ASN A 100 8.79 -0.89 10.41
CA ASN A 100 8.04 0.37 10.43
C ASN A 100 6.84 0.38 9.48
N GLY A 101 6.90 -0.41 8.41
CA GLY A 101 5.82 -0.55 7.43
C GLY A 101 5.04 -1.86 7.55
N VAL A 102 5.25 -2.69 8.59
CA VAL A 102 4.71 -4.06 8.62
C VAL A 102 3.19 -4.10 8.49
N ARG A 103 2.46 -3.17 9.09
CA ARG A 103 0.99 -3.06 8.98
C ARG A 103 0.57 -2.78 7.55
N PHE A 104 1.16 -1.76 6.94
CA PHE A 104 0.92 -1.38 5.55
C PHE A 104 1.22 -2.55 4.60
N TRP A 105 2.39 -3.16 4.74
CA TRP A 105 2.79 -4.28 3.89
C TRP A 105 1.95 -5.53 4.11
N THR A 106 1.52 -5.80 5.35
CA THR A 106 0.60 -6.91 5.65
C THR A 106 -0.75 -6.69 4.95
N ALA A 107 -1.32 -5.49 5.05
CA ALA A 107 -2.55 -5.15 4.34
C ALA A 107 -2.37 -5.27 2.82
N ALA A 108 -1.27 -4.74 2.26
CA ALA A 108 -0.96 -4.82 0.83
C ALA A 108 -0.85 -6.29 0.36
N TRP A 109 -0.18 -7.17 1.12
CA TRP A 109 -0.05 -8.57 0.75
C TRP A 109 -1.35 -9.37 0.88
N ILE A 110 -2.25 -8.98 1.79
CA ILE A 110 -3.63 -9.50 1.78
C ILE A 110 -4.31 -9.12 0.47
N GLY A 111 -4.20 -7.87 0.03
CA GLY A 111 -4.74 -7.42 -1.25
C GLY A 111 -4.19 -8.19 -2.44
N VAL A 112 -2.87 -8.39 -2.51
CA VAL A 112 -2.20 -9.21 -3.54
C VAL A 112 -2.71 -10.66 -3.50
N TYR A 113 -2.80 -11.25 -2.30
CA TYR A 113 -3.30 -12.60 -2.12
C TYR A 113 -4.74 -12.75 -2.62
N VAL A 114 -5.61 -11.79 -2.28
CA VAL A 114 -7.00 -11.78 -2.74
C VAL A 114 -7.07 -11.61 -4.25
N ALA A 115 -6.30 -10.68 -4.84
CA ALA A 115 -6.27 -10.48 -6.28
C ALA A 115 -5.83 -11.75 -7.02
N LEU A 116 -4.78 -12.43 -6.58
CA LEU A 116 -4.32 -13.68 -7.18
C LEU A 116 -5.37 -14.79 -7.05
N ASN A 117 -6.00 -14.95 -5.88
CA ASN A 117 -7.07 -15.95 -5.71
C ASN A 117 -8.27 -15.63 -6.59
N PHE A 118 -8.69 -14.37 -6.66
CA PHE A 118 -9.85 -13.96 -7.45
C PHE A 118 -9.62 -14.13 -8.95
N PHE A 119 -8.51 -13.62 -9.48
CA PHE A 119 -8.27 -13.59 -10.92
C PHE A 119 -7.62 -14.87 -11.47
N VAL A 120 -6.74 -15.50 -10.69
CA VAL A 120 -5.95 -16.64 -11.15
C VAL A 120 -6.56 -17.96 -10.72
N GLU A 121 -6.85 -18.12 -9.41
CA GLU A 121 -7.38 -19.35 -8.84
C GLU A 121 -8.91 -19.48 -8.99
N LYS A 122 -9.61 -18.36 -9.26
CA LYS A 122 -11.09 -18.31 -9.30
C LYS A 122 -11.76 -18.61 -7.95
N ASP A 123 -11.03 -18.45 -6.84
CA ASP A 123 -11.57 -18.57 -5.49
C ASP A 123 -12.13 -17.21 -5.03
N TYR A 124 -13.36 -16.94 -5.45
CA TYR A 124 -14.05 -15.69 -5.15
C TYR A 124 -14.37 -15.48 -3.66
N LYS A 125 -14.38 -16.57 -2.86
CA LYS A 125 -14.64 -16.49 -1.42
C LYS A 125 -13.58 -15.70 -0.68
N LYS A 126 -12.36 -15.67 -1.21
CA LYS A 126 -11.25 -14.92 -0.60
C LYS A 126 -11.44 -13.40 -0.63
N ILE A 127 -12.40 -12.88 -1.40
CA ILE A 127 -12.68 -11.44 -1.45
C ILE A 127 -13.07 -10.89 -0.07
N VAL A 128 -13.64 -11.71 0.81
CA VAL A 128 -13.98 -11.31 2.18
C VAL A 128 -12.77 -10.84 2.98
N LEU A 129 -11.56 -11.32 2.64
CA LEU A 129 -10.33 -10.91 3.32
C LEU A 129 -9.97 -9.44 3.04
N LEU A 130 -10.55 -8.79 2.02
CA LEU A 130 -10.38 -7.35 1.82
C LEU A 130 -10.92 -6.54 3.01
N LEU A 131 -11.90 -7.07 3.75
CA LEU A 131 -12.44 -6.41 4.93
C LEU A 131 -11.44 -6.38 6.10
N LEU A 132 -10.42 -7.25 6.10
CA LEU A 132 -9.37 -7.24 7.11
C LEU A 132 -8.35 -6.12 6.86
N MET A 133 -8.20 -5.67 5.62
CA MET A 133 -7.18 -4.68 5.27
C MET A 133 -7.34 -3.37 6.06
N PRO A 134 -8.53 -2.73 6.12
CA PRO A 134 -8.73 -1.52 6.91
C PRO A 134 -8.50 -1.71 8.41
N LEU A 135 -8.77 -2.91 8.94
CA LEU A 135 -8.54 -3.22 10.36
C LEU A 135 -7.06 -3.36 10.70
N ILE A 136 -6.24 -3.71 9.70
CA ILE A 136 -4.78 -3.83 9.84
C ILE A 136 -4.09 -2.47 9.60
N HIS A 137 -4.63 -1.69 8.67
CA HIS A 137 -4.07 -0.38 8.35
C HIS A 137 -5.15 0.52 7.75
N GLY A 138 -5.55 1.56 8.47
CA GLY A 138 -6.69 2.41 8.10
C GLY A 138 -6.60 2.96 6.67
N ALA A 139 -5.43 3.41 6.21
CA ALA A 139 -5.23 3.89 4.85
C ALA A 139 -5.51 2.83 3.77
N SER A 140 -5.58 1.54 4.12
CA SER A 140 -5.89 0.49 3.15
C SER A 140 -7.36 0.46 2.70
N VAL A 141 -8.24 1.27 3.29
CA VAL A 141 -9.58 1.56 2.72
C VAL A 141 -9.45 2.03 1.28
N VAL A 142 -8.45 2.85 0.99
CA VAL A 142 -8.14 3.31 -0.36
C VAL A 142 -7.81 2.13 -1.28
N TRP A 143 -7.04 1.15 -0.81
CA TRP A 143 -6.73 -0.05 -1.57
C TRP A 143 -7.96 -0.90 -1.86
N VAL A 144 -8.86 -1.03 -0.89
CA VAL A 144 -10.14 -1.74 -1.08
C VAL A 144 -10.97 -1.03 -2.14
N ALA A 145 -11.08 0.30 -2.07
CA ALA A 145 -11.76 1.11 -3.07
C ALA A 145 -11.13 0.95 -4.47
N ILE A 146 -9.80 0.99 -4.55
CA ILE A 146 -9.06 0.77 -5.80
C ILE A 146 -9.32 -0.62 -6.37
N MET A 147 -9.29 -1.66 -5.53
CA MET A 147 -9.60 -3.01 -5.96
C MET A 147 -11.02 -3.10 -6.48
N ALA A 148 -12.00 -2.48 -5.80
CA ALA A 148 -13.38 -2.42 -6.27
C ALA A 148 -13.49 -1.68 -7.62
N ILE A 149 -12.85 -0.52 -7.75
CA ILE A 149 -12.78 0.25 -9.00
C ILE A 149 -12.07 -0.57 -10.09
N ALA A 150 -10.95 -1.21 -9.79
CA ALA A 150 -10.23 -2.04 -10.74
C ALA A 150 -11.07 -3.25 -11.21
N LEU A 151 -11.85 -3.86 -10.31
CA LEU A 151 -12.79 -4.91 -10.66
C LEU A 151 -13.88 -4.41 -11.62
N LEU A 152 -14.46 -3.25 -11.35
CA LEU A 152 -15.44 -2.60 -12.21
C LEU A 152 -14.84 -2.19 -13.55
N LEU A 153 -13.65 -1.58 -13.53
CA LEU A 153 -12.93 -1.10 -14.71
C LEU A 153 -12.16 -2.20 -15.44
N SER A 154 -12.10 -3.43 -14.91
CA SER A 154 -11.34 -4.52 -15.52
C SER A 154 -11.77 -4.84 -16.96
N ARG A 155 -13.00 -4.47 -17.32
CA ARG A 155 -13.54 -4.54 -18.68
C ARG A 155 -13.12 -3.35 -19.55
N PHE A 156 -12.68 -2.25 -18.95
CA PHE A 156 -12.37 -0.98 -19.62
C PHE A 156 -10.88 -0.61 -19.48
N GLN A 157 -10.00 -1.55 -19.83
CA GLN A 157 -8.55 -1.36 -19.71
C GLN A 157 -8.05 -0.04 -20.34
N SER A 158 -8.69 0.38 -21.45
CA SER A 158 -8.33 1.66 -22.10
C SER A 158 -8.56 2.87 -21.19
N VAL A 159 -9.64 2.87 -20.39
CA VAL A 159 -9.93 3.93 -19.42
C VAL A 159 -8.83 3.95 -18.34
N THR A 160 -8.45 2.80 -17.84
CA THR A 160 -7.38 2.69 -16.82
C THR A 160 -6.03 3.18 -17.34
N ILE A 161 -5.73 2.91 -18.63
CA ILE A 161 -4.52 3.42 -19.29
C ILE A 161 -4.55 4.95 -19.37
N VAL A 162 -5.69 5.53 -19.76
CA VAL A 162 -5.84 7.00 -19.83
C VAL A 162 -5.68 7.60 -18.44
N LEU A 163 -6.29 7.01 -17.41
CA LEU A 163 -6.16 7.46 -16.03
C LEU A 163 -4.70 7.39 -15.54
N PHE A 164 -3.99 6.30 -15.85
CA PHE A 164 -2.57 6.17 -15.53
C PHE A 164 -1.72 7.25 -16.20
N ILE A 165 -1.92 7.47 -17.50
CA ILE A 165 -1.20 8.52 -18.24
C ILE A 165 -1.53 9.90 -17.67
N ALA A 166 -2.81 10.20 -17.43
CA ALA A 166 -3.23 11.48 -16.87
C ALA A 166 -2.61 11.71 -15.48
N SER A 167 -2.60 10.69 -14.61
CA SER A 167 -2.01 10.78 -13.27
C SER A 167 -0.52 11.11 -13.27
N SER A 168 0.20 10.72 -14.34
CA SER A 168 1.63 11.01 -14.47
C SER A 168 1.94 12.48 -14.76
N PHE A 169 0.93 13.28 -15.11
CA PHE A 169 1.07 14.72 -15.38
C PHE A 169 0.42 15.61 -14.31
N VAL A 170 -0.24 15.02 -13.31
CA VAL A 170 -0.87 15.77 -12.22
C VAL A 170 0.13 15.98 -11.10
N SER A 171 0.30 17.22 -10.67
CA SER A 171 1.09 17.52 -9.49
C SER A 171 0.40 16.97 -8.24
N THR A 172 1.13 16.24 -7.42
CA THR A 172 0.62 15.72 -6.13
C THR A 172 0.19 16.85 -5.22
N VAL A 173 0.94 17.95 -5.17
CA VAL A 173 0.60 19.11 -4.36
C VAL A 173 -0.77 19.66 -4.75
N SER A 174 -1.03 19.82 -6.07
CA SER A 174 -2.34 20.27 -6.55
C SER A 174 -3.47 19.31 -6.18
N PHE A 175 -3.22 17.99 -6.25
CA PHE A 175 -4.20 16.98 -5.87
C PHE A 175 -4.48 16.98 -4.35
N LEU A 176 -3.43 17.09 -3.52
CA LEU A 176 -3.57 17.16 -2.07
C LEU A 176 -4.30 18.43 -1.62
N ASN A 177 -4.04 19.57 -2.27
CA ASN A 177 -4.78 20.81 -2.00
C ASN A 177 -6.27 20.64 -2.31
N VAL A 178 -6.62 20.05 -3.46
CA VAL A 178 -8.02 19.74 -3.79
C VAL A 178 -8.63 18.80 -2.75
N LEU A 179 -7.92 17.75 -2.33
CA LEU A 179 -8.41 16.86 -1.26
C LEU A 179 -8.64 17.60 0.05
N ASN A 180 -7.76 18.52 0.41
CA ASN A 180 -7.89 19.33 1.62
C ASN A 180 -9.09 20.28 1.52
N ASP A 181 -9.26 20.96 0.40
CA ASP A 181 -10.39 21.87 0.15
C ASP A 181 -11.75 21.19 0.28
N TYR A 182 -11.85 19.91 -0.10
CA TYR A 182 -13.09 19.12 -0.02
C TYR A 182 -13.13 18.18 1.20
N SER A 183 -12.16 18.23 2.09
CA SER A 183 -12.07 17.34 3.25
C SER A 183 -13.27 17.45 4.19
N PHE A 184 -13.90 18.64 4.26
CA PHE A 184 -15.08 18.90 5.10
C PHE A 184 -16.30 18.03 4.73
N LEU A 185 -16.32 17.43 3.54
CA LEU A 185 -17.37 16.49 3.13
C LEU A 185 -17.15 15.07 3.67
N LEU A 186 -16.00 14.82 4.26
CA LEU A 186 -15.60 13.50 4.76
C LEU A 186 -15.81 13.39 6.27
N PRO A 187 -15.98 12.17 6.80
CA PRO A 187 -15.98 11.94 8.24
C PRO A 187 -14.71 12.44 8.91
N GLN A 188 -14.82 12.87 10.19
CA GLN A 188 -13.73 13.50 10.93
C GLN A 188 -12.42 12.70 10.93
N PHE A 189 -12.51 11.36 11.06
CA PHE A 189 -11.31 10.51 11.03
C PHE A 189 -10.56 10.56 9.69
N MET A 190 -11.28 10.71 8.57
CA MET A 190 -10.67 10.87 7.24
C MET A 190 -10.06 12.26 7.08
N GLN A 191 -10.72 13.30 7.63
CA GLN A 191 -10.17 14.65 7.67
C GLN A 191 -8.84 14.66 8.43
N ASN A 192 -8.79 14.05 9.62
CA ASN A 192 -7.57 13.94 10.41
C ASN A 192 -6.45 13.19 9.67
N GLN A 193 -6.79 12.16 8.90
CA GLN A 193 -5.81 11.48 8.07
C GLN A 193 -5.30 12.36 6.92
N ILE A 194 -6.19 13.04 6.20
CA ILE A 194 -5.79 13.98 5.12
C ILE A 194 -4.87 15.05 5.71
N TRP A 195 -5.27 15.66 6.82
CA TRP A 195 -4.47 16.68 7.51
C TRP A 195 -3.06 16.17 7.87
N SER A 196 -2.94 14.94 8.37
CA SER A 196 -1.64 14.35 8.70
C SER A 196 -0.71 14.15 7.49
N TYR A 197 -1.27 14.07 6.29
CA TYR A 197 -0.52 13.96 5.04
C TYR A 197 -0.30 15.28 4.30
N THR A 198 -1.07 16.32 4.64
CA THR A 198 -1.04 17.61 3.92
C THR A 198 -0.44 18.73 4.73
N GLU A 199 -0.74 18.81 6.02
CA GLU A 199 -0.42 19.97 6.87
C GLU A 199 0.45 19.64 8.08
N SER A 200 0.71 18.36 8.37
CA SER A 200 1.64 18.01 9.43
C SER A 200 3.06 18.50 9.10
N GLU A 201 3.81 18.92 10.11
CA GLU A 201 5.19 19.40 9.97
C GLU A 201 6.05 18.42 9.13
N MET A 202 5.90 17.11 9.40
CA MET A 202 6.56 16.03 8.68
C MET A 202 6.08 15.91 7.20
N ALA A 203 4.83 16.25 6.91
CA ALA A 203 4.32 16.27 5.53
C ALA A 203 4.86 17.47 4.76
N LEU A 204 4.91 18.64 5.40
CA LEU A 204 5.49 19.86 4.84
C LEU A 204 6.99 19.71 4.55
N GLU A 205 7.75 19.09 5.45
CA GLU A 205 9.16 18.74 5.21
C GLU A 205 9.33 17.83 3.98
N ARG A 206 8.50 16.79 3.86
CA ARG A 206 8.53 15.90 2.69
C ARG A 206 8.17 16.61 1.39
N MET A 207 7.20 17.53 1.43
CA MET A 207 6.76 18.29 0.26
C MET A 207 7.75 19.39 -0.14
N SER A 208 8.46 19.98 0.83
CA SER A 208 9.47 21.01 0.56
C SER A 208 10.71 20.48 -0.17
N GLY A 209 10.89 19.15 -0.21
CA GLY A 209 12.06 18.52 -0.84
C GLY A 209 13.39 18.86 -0.16
N VAL A 210 13.34 19.54 0.99
CA VAL A 210 14.53 19.84 1.79
C VAL A 210 14.85 18.60 2.60
N SER A 211 15.57 17.65 2.00
CA SER A 211 16.25 16.66 2.82
C SER A 211 17.45 17.35 3.48
N GLU A 212 17.53 17.33 4.80
CA GLU A 212 18.72 17.78 5.54
C GLU A 212 20.02 17.06 5.10
N TYR A 213 19.89 16.02 4.33
CA TYR A 213 20.97 15.20 3.77
C TYR A 213 21.23 15.52 2.30
N GLY A 214 21.44 16.78 1.98
CA GLY A 214 21.68 17.43 0.69
C GLY A 214 22.67 16.83 -0.29
N ALA A 215 22.68 15.53 -0.50
CA ALA A 215 23.42 14.90 -1.57
C ALA A 215 22.45 14.57 -2.72
N ALA A 216 22.59 15.21 -3.87
CA ALA A 216 21.86 14.94 -5.12
C ALA A 216 21.76 13.44 -5.44
N TYR A 217 22.70 12.64 -4.96
CA TYR A 217 22.71 11.18 -5.02
C TYR A 217 21.59 10.54 -4.19
N ALA A 218 21.29 11.04 -2.98
CA ALA A 218 20.22 10.51 -2.15
C ALA A 218 18.85 10.77 -2.80
N ASP A 219 18.63 11.95 -3.33
CA ASP A 219 17.41 12.33 -4.03
C ASP A 219 17.22 11.47 -5.29
N PHE A 220 18.28 11.20 -6.03
CA PHE A 220 18.25 10.29 -7.18
C PHE A 220 17.88 8.87 -6.77
N LEU A 221 18.45 8.32 -5.69
CA LEU A 221 18.12 6.97 -5.22
C LEU A 221 16.68 6.84 -4.73
N ILE A 222 16.14 7.90 -4.13
CA ILE A 222 14.74 7.95 -3.68
C ILE A 222 13.80 8.02 -4.89
N ALA A 223 14.16 8.78 -5.93
CA ALA A 223 13.35 8.95 -7.14
C ALA A 223 13.42 7.74 -8.09
N LEU A 224 14.53 6.99 -8.06
CA LEU A 224 14.81 5.88 -8.98
C LEU A 224 13.68 4.81 -9.04
N PRO A 225 13.11 4.33 -7.92
CA PRO A 225 11.98 3.40 -7.95
C PRO A 225 10.77 3.95 -8.67
N GLY A 226 10.48 5.26 -8.52
CA GLY A 226 9.39 5.94 -9.21
C GLY A 226 9.58 5.96 -10.73
N TYR A 227 10.76 6.34 -11.20
CA TYR A 227 11.06 6.31 -12.64
C TYR A 227 11.01 4.89 -13.21
N PHE A 228 11.54 3.92 -12.50
CA PHE A 228 11.47 2.51 -12.89
C PHE A 228 10.02 2.01 -12.97
N HIS A 229 9.18 2.39 -12.02
CA HIS A 229 7.76 2.08 -12.00
C HIS A 229 7.02 2.64 -13.22
N ILE A 230 7.26 3.90 -13.57
CA ILE A 230 6.69 4.55 -14.76
C ILE A 230 7.16 3.83 -16.02
N LEU A 231 8.46 3.61 -16.17
CA LEU A 231 9.03 2.91 -17.32
C LEU A 231 8.43 1.52 -17.48
N LEU A 232 8.37 0.74 -16.40
CA LEU A 232 7.78 -0.60 -16.42
C LEU A 232 6.30 -0.54 -16.83
N SER A 233 5.54 0.40 -16.32
CA SER A 233 4.12 0.57 -16.66
C SER A 233 3.94 0.91 -18.14
N PHE A 234 4.76 1.78 -18.72
CA PHE A 234 4.76 2.07 -20.16
C PHE A 234 5.12 0.83 -21.00
N LEU A 235 6.14 0.08 -20.61
CA LEU A 235 6.52 -1.16 -21.28
C LEU A 235 5.38 -2.18 -21.28
N LEU A 236 4.65 -2.29 -20.19
CA LEU A 236 3.49 -3.17 -20.07
C LEU A 236 2.32 -2.69 -20.94
N ILE A 237 2.09 -1.38 -21.03
CA ILE A 237 1.06 -0.77 -21.89
C ILE A 237 1.38 -1.05 -23.37
N ILE A 238 2.63 -0.87 -23.78
CA ILE A 238 3.08 -1.16 -25.17
C ILE A 238 2.85 -2.64 -25.50
N ASN A 239 3.14 -3.54 -24.57
CA ASN A 239 3.00 -4.98 -24.73
C ASN A 239 1.59 -5.51 -24.41
N ARG A 240 0.59 -4.64 -24.14
CA ARG A 240 -0.74 -5.03 -23.67
C ARG A 240 -1.43 -6.06 -24.57
N ARG A 241 -1.23 -6.01 -25.91
CA ARG A 241 -1.81 -6.99 -26.84
C ARG A 241 -1.31 -8.40 -26.59
N LYS A 242 -0.02 -8.56 -26.23
CA LYS A 242 0.56 -9.86 -25.85
C LYS A 242 0.02 -10.32 -24.50
N ILE A 243 -0.02 -9.40 -23.52
CA ILE A 243 -0.46 -9.66 -22.14
C ILE A 243 -1.93 -10.10 -22.15
N ASN A 244 -2.77 -9.43 -22.93
CA ASN A 244 -4.21 -9.72 -23.01
C ASN A 244 -4.54 -11.04 -23.73
N ARG A 245 -3.57 -11.72 -24.35
CA ARG A 245 -3.77 -13.11 -24.81
C ARG A 245 -4.06 -14.06 -23.65
N ASN A 246 -3.59 -13.72 -22.43
CA ASN A 246 -3.98 -14.36 -21.19
C ASN A 246 -4.96 -13.43 -20.44
N PRO A 247 -6.26 -13.78 -20.32
CA PRO A 247 -7.26 -12.93 -19.68
C PRO A 247 -6.89 -12.57 -18.23
N HIS A 248 -6.26 -13.49 -17.50
CA HIS A 248 -5.83 -13.24 -16.11
C HIS A 248 -4.72 -12.19 -16.03
N ALA A 249 -3.76 -12.28 -16.95
CA ALA A 249 -2.69 -11.29 -17.02
C ALA A 249 -3.23 -9.91 -17.43
N GLY A 250 -4.24 -9.86 -18.31
CA GLY A 250 -4.93 -8.63 -18.70
C GLY A 250 -5.64 -7.95 -17.50
N HIS A 251 -6.34 -8.71 -16.67
CA HIS A 251 -6.95 -8.17 -15.43
C HIS A 251 -5.91 -7.69 -14.43
N LEU A 252 -4.85 -8.47 -14.21
CA LEU A 252 -3.77 -8.05 -13.32
C LEU A 252 -3.08 -6.78 -13.81
N LEU A 253 -2.88 -6.64 -15.13
CA LEU A 253 -2.36 -5.40 -15.73
C LEU A 253 -3.29 -4.22 -15.43
N THR A 254 -4.61 -4.39 -15.57
CA THR A 254 -5.58 -3.33 -15.28
C THR A 254 -5.52 -2.89 -13.82
N ILE A 255 -5.46 -3.85 -12.88
CA ILE A 255 -5.31 -3.54 -11.45
C ILE A 255 -3.99 -2.81 -11.19
N MET A 256 -2.90 -3.31 -11.77
CA MET A 256 -1.59 -2.71 -11.58
C MET A 256 -1.55 -1.27 -12.10
N LEU A 257 -2.16 -0.98 -13.25
CA LEU A 257 -2.26 0.38 -13.79
C LEU A 257 -3.17 1.28 -12.93
N ALA A 258 -4.26 0.75 -12.37
CA ALA A 258 -5.11 1.50 -11.45
C ALA A 258 -4.35 1.85 -10.16
N LEU A 259 -3.63 0.89 -9.59
CA LEU A 259 -2.77 1.11 -8.43
C LEU A 259 -1.68 2.14 -8.75
N ALA A 260 -1.04 2.01 -9.91
CA ALA A 260 -0.02 2.93 -10.39
C ALA A 260 -0.56 4.36 -10.55
N ALA A 261 -1.75 4.52 -11.12
CA ALA A 261 -2.39 5.82 -11.27
C ALA A 261 -2.58 6.51 -9.91
N ILE A 262 -3.06 5.76 -8.91
CA ILE A 262 -3.31 6.32 -7.58
C ILE A 262 -1.99 6.57 -6.85
N THR A 263 -1.01 5.68 -7.00
CA THR A 263 0.31 5.92 -6.43
C THR A 263 0.93 7.20 -6.99
N ASN A 264 0.77 7.47 -8.28
CA ASN A 264 1.23 8.72 -8.88
C ASN A 264 0.55 9.96 -8.26
N PHE A 265 -0.74 9.87 -7.92
CA PHE A 265 -1.44 10.97 -7.23
C PHE A 265 -0.95 11.16 -5.79
N LEU A 266 -0.55 10.10 -5.09
CA LEU A 266 -0.22 10.15 -3.67
C LEU A 266 1.28 10.27 -3.37
N SER A 267 2.17 9.81 -4.27
CA SER A 267 3.61 9.67 -3.98
C SER A 267 4.44 10.88 -4.32
N GLY A 268 3.83 11.90 -4.99
CA GLY A 268 4.58 13.07 -5.41
C GLY A 268 5.87 12.67 -6.12
N ILE A 269 5.74 11.90 -7.22
CA ILE A 269 6.89 11.86 -8.12
C ILE A 269 7.15 13.34 -8.41
N PRO A 270 8.36 13.86 -8.11
CA PRO A 270 8.66 15.24 -8.41
C PRO A 270 8.22 15.42 -9.85
N SER A 271 7.10 16.14 -10.05
CA SER A 271 6.72 16.54 -11.38
C SER A 271 8.02 17.04 -11.97
N MET A 272 8.29 16.72 -13.23
CA MET A 272 9.37 17.39 -13.98
C MET A 272 9.01 18.87 -14.07
N GLU A 273 8.89 19.55 -12.95
CA GLU A 273 9.10 20.95 -12.84
C GLU A 273 10.58 21.12 -13.15
N PHE A 274 10.85 21.22 -14.45
CA PHE A 274 12.01 21.94 -14.88
C PHE A 274 12.05 23.17 -13.99
N GLN A 275 12.90 23.15 -12.97
CA GLN A 275 13.27 24.36 -12.29
C GLN A 275 13.63 25.30 -13.41
N LYS A 276 12.75 26.24 -13.72
CA LYS A 276 13.11 27.40 -14.51
C LYS A 276 14.22 28.04 -13.72
N GLY A 277 15.44 27.69 -14.11
CA GLY A 277 16.63 28.19 -13.48
C GLY A 277 16.53 29.70 -13.45
N SER A 278 16.46 30.25 -12.27
CA SER A 278 16.90 31.61 -12.03
C SER A 278 18.41 31.61 -12.25
N TRP A 279 18.80 31.94 -13.49
CA TRP A 279 20.14 32.41 -13.81
C TRP A 279 20.28 33.83 -13.33
#